data_066a1311154da3aa17f8b0a9487836c8
#
_entry.id   066a1311154da3aa17f8b0a9487836c8
#
_cell.length_a   1.000
_cell.length_b   1.000
_cell.length_c   1.000
_cell.angle_alpha   90.00
_cell.angle_beta   90.00
_cell.angle_gamma   90.00
#
_symmetry.space_group_name_H-M   'P 1'
#
loop_
_entity.id
_entity.type
_entity.pdbx_description
1 polymer ?
#
loop_
_entity_poly.entity_id
_entity_poly.type
_entity_poly.pdbx_seq_one_letter_code
_entity_poly.pdbx_strand_id
1 'polypeptide(L)'
;MDLNVVLPFLSSSLSFVFAALVGDQWLRRRQPYQLVWTIGLLWYGISAGTEFLGGAFGWNETLYRLWYLIGAFGVAAYLGLGTVFLLNRTRFGYVVAVSVFAGGLFSILSAVARARDGEPASVGTVVAVVAAATLAAVALAVVTRLDRRLVAPTAAVVLVAASLVVAWLTLTVPVDAPGYYLDATGVPTGAAFPSDLRVLTPPFNIAGAFALVFGAVYSAYIFMPKSRVMRVTTREPLVGIGGRAVAVVVNFVASLPLAWRALRGGTLNSRVPATILIALGGFVPGWTSGLNRFGITWAFYLGELLGVLFIFLGFLVSIEVFSDVRLPFTRVVLVRRDRAERVPR
;
A
#
# COMPACT_ATOMS: atom_id res chain seq x y z
N MET A 1 -20.46 19.11 13.10
CA MET A 1 -19.36 18.99 12.13
C MET A 1 -19.59 17.72 11.34
N ASP A 2 -19.59 17.84 10.01
CA ASP A 2 -19.76 16.67 9.14
C ASP A 2 -18.45 15.81 9.16
N LEU A 3 -18.59 14.55 9.57
CA LEU A 3 -17.45 13.61 9.63
C LEU A 3 -16.85 13.36 8.24
N ASN A 4 -17.68 13.46 7.19
CA ASN A 4 -17.23 13.32 5.80
C ASN A 4 -16.34 14.48 5.33
N VAL A 5 -16.24 15.57 6.07
CA VAL A 5 -15.35 16.70 5.83
C VAL A 5 -14.15 16.67 6.76
N VAL A 6 -14.41 16.42 8.05
CA VAL A 6 -13.35 16.49 9.09
C VAL A 6 -12.34 15.37 8.96
N LEU A 7 -12.79 14.12 8.74
CA LEU A 7 -11.87 12.98 8.66
C LEU A 7 -10.94 13.07 7.44
N PRO A 8 -11.39 13.38 6.21
CA PRO A 8 -10.49 13.60 5.08
C PRO A 8 -9.54 14.79 5.29
N PHE A 9 -9.97 15.88 5.92
CA PHE A 9 -9.08 16.98 6.25
C PHE A 9 -7.93 16.55 7.18
N LEU A 10 -8.24 15.78 8.22
CA LEU A 10 -7.23 15.26 9.15
C LEU A 10 -6.31 14.26 8.46
N SER A 11 -6.83 13.37 7.62
CA SER A 11 -6.06 12.40 6.83
C SER A 11 -5.09 13.10 5.89
N SER A 12 -5.58 14.11 5.16
CA SER A 12 -4.78 14.92 4.24
C SER A 12 -3.66 15.66 4.98
N SER A 13 -4.01 16.37 6.06
CA SER A 13 -3.05 17.15 6.85
C SER A 13 -1.95 16.25 7.44
N LEU A 14 -2.34 15.13 8.05
CA LEU A 14 -1.39 14.17 8.61
C LEU A 14 -0.48 13.58 7.53
N SER A 15 -1.03 13.25 6.36
CA SER A 15 -0.27 12.70 5.23
C SER A 15 0.77 13.69 4.70
N PHE A 16 0.45 14.97 4.57
CA PHE A 16 1.40 15.99 4.15
C PHE A 16 2.51 16.22 5.18
N VAL A 17 2.17 16.27 6.47
CA VAL A 17 3.19 16.34 7.55
C VAL A 17 4.12 15.14 7.48
N PHE A 18 3.56 13.96 7.31
CA PHE A 18 4.34 12.73 7.22
C PHE A 18 5.19 12.69 5.93
N ALA A 19 4.65 13.10 4.79
CA ALA A 19 5.40 13.21 3.53
C ALA A 19 6.58 14.18 3.68
N ALA A 20 6.39 15.32 4.35
CA ALA A 20 7.46 16.28 4.62
C ALA A 20 8.57 15.69 5.49
N LEU A 21 8.22 14.92 6.53
CA LEU A 21 9.20 14.24 7.40
C LEU A 21 10.01 13.18 6.65
N VAL A 22 9.36 12.35 5.85
CA VAL A 22 10.04 11.29 5.07
C VAL A 22 10.86 11.91 3.93
N GLY A 23 10.33 12.96 3.28
CA GLY A 23 11.02 13.71 2.23
C GLY A 23 12.29 14.41 2.74
N ASP A 24 12.23 15.04 3.92
CA ASP A 24 13.42 15.61 4.57
C ASP A 24 14.49 14.53 4.86
N GLN A 25 14.06 13.35 5.31
CA GLN A 25 14.99 12.25 5.49
C GLN A 25 15.59 11.75 4.18
N TRP A 26 14.80 11.68 3.11
CA TRP A 26 15.32 11.34 1.80
C TRP A 26 16.36 12.33 1.32
N LEU A 27 16.15 13.61 1.49
CA LEU A 27 17.15 14.65 1.13
C LEU A 27 18.50 14.43 1.83
N ARG A 28 18.50 13.90 3.04
CA ARG A 28 19.70 13.65 3.85
C ARG A 28 20.34 12.29 3.61
N ARG A 29 19.51 11.23 3.47
CA ARG A 29 19.99 9.84 3.42
C ARG A 29 20.04 9.28 2.01
N ARG A 30 19.33 9.91 1.06
CA ARG A 30 19.24 9.52 -0.37
C ARG A 30 18.85 8.05 -0.59
N GLN A 31 18.06 7.49 0.31
CA GLN A 31 17.58 6.10 0.16
C GLN A 31 16.38 6.05 -0.79
N PRO A 32 16.39 5.21 -1.85
CA PRO A 32 15.31 5.19 -2.85
C PRO A 32 13.91 4.91 -2.27
N TYR A 33 13.81 4.03 -1.27
CA TYR A 33 12.54 3.71 -0.63
C TYR A 33 11.89 4.94 0.05
N GLN A 34 12.70 5.86 0.58
CA GLN A 34 12.19 7.09 1.21
C GLN A 34 11.57 8.04 0.18
N LEU A 35 12.19 8.17 -1.00
CA LEU A 35 11.63 8.96 -2.10
C LEU A 35 10.27 8.39 -2.53
N VAL A 36 10.20 7.08 -2.77
CA VAL A 36 8.99 6.44 -3.24
C VAL A 36 7.87 6.52 -2.19
N TRP A 37 8.19 6.34 -0.91
CA TRP A 37 7.22 6.55 0.17
C TRP A 37 6.78 8.01 0.29
N THR A 38 7.67 8.97 0.10
CA THR A 38 7.29 10.39 0.06
C THR A 38 6.27 10.64 -1.04
N ILE A 39 6.48 10.09 -2.25
CA ILE A 39 5.52 10.19 -3.35
C ILE A 39 4.18 9.53 -2.98
N GLY A 40 4.20 8.31 -2.43
CA GLY A 40 2.99 7.61 -1.99
C GLY A 40 2.20 8.38 -0.91
N LEU A 41 2.89 9.02 0.03
CA LEU A 41 2.29 9.86 1.06
C LEU A 41 1.74 11.17 0.51
N LEU A 42 2.41 11.78 -0.48
CA LEU A 42 1.88 12.93 -1.21
C LEU A 42 0.59 12.55 -1.96
N TRP A 43 0.57 11.39 -2.62
CA TRP A 43 -0.66 10.86 -3.25
C TRP A 43 -1.76 10.65 -2.21
N TYR A 44 -1.44 10.12 -1.03
CA TYR A 44 -2.41 9.94 0.04
C TYR A 44 -2.99 11.29 0.49
N GLY A 45 -2.12 12.28 0.74
CA GLY A 45 -2.53 13.62 1.14
C GLY A 45 -3.40 14.33 0.09
N ILE A 46 -3.06 14.18 -1.19
CA ILE A 46 -3.83 14.77 -2.29
C ILE A 46 -5.18 14.05 -2.44
N SER A 47 -5.22 12.71 -2.38
CA SER A 47 -6.48 11.96 -2.46
C SER A 47 -7.45 12.36 -1.36
N ALA A 48 -7.03 12.28 -0.09
CA ALA A 48 -7.84 12.73 1.04
C ALA A 48 -8.17 14.24 0.97
N GLY A 49 -7.25 15.05 0.43
CA GLY A 49 -7.47 16.48 0.20
C GLY A 49 -8.57 16.75 -0.82
N THR A 50 -8.66 15.95 -1.89
CA THR A 50 -9.77 16.07 -2.86
C THR A 50 -11.11 15.67 -2.25
N GLU A 51 -11.14 14.68 -1.37
CA GLU A 51 -12.34 14.30 -0.61
C GLU A 51 -12.79 15.40 0.33
N PHE A 52 -11.85 16.01 1.06
CA PHE A 52 -12.13 17.19 1.88
C PHE A 52 -12.71 18.34 1.05
N LEU A 53 -12.07 18.69 -0.07
CA LEU A 53 -12.52 19.78 -0.93
C LEU A 53 -13.89 19.48 -1.55
N GLY A 54 -14.11 18.24 -1.99
CA GLY A 54 -15.41 17.80 -2.52
C GLY A 54 -16.53 17.83 -1.48
N GLY A 55 -16.24 17.38 -0.27
CA GLY A 55 -17.21 17.39 0.83
C GLY A 55 -17.52 18.80 1.35
N ALA A 56 -16.52 19.69 1.40
CA ALA A 56 -16.67 21.04 1.96
C ALA A 56 -17.22 22.07 0.94
N PHE A 57 -16.82 21.96 -0.34
CA PHE A 57 -17.09 22.99 -1.36
C PHE A 57 -17.86 22.45 -2.58
N GLY A 58 -18.17 21.17 -2.58
CA GLY A 58 -18.86 20.50 -3.68
C GLY A 58 -17.92 19.85 -4.67
N TRP A 59 -18.40 18.74 -5.26
CA TRP A 59 -17.68 17.98 -6.26
C TRP A 59 -17.82 18.59 -7.65
N ASN A 60 -16.79 18.44 -8.45
CA ASN A 60 -16.79 18.70 -9.88
C ASN A 60 -15.95 17.63 -10.60
N GLU A 61 -16.05 17.58 -11.92
CA GLU A 61 -15.38 16.57 -12.74
C GLU A 61 -13.87 16.56 -12.55
N THR A 62 -13.21 17.70 -12.49
CA THR A 62 -11.74 17.79 -12.32
C THR A 62 -11.31 17.20 -10.99
N LEU A 63 -12.00 17.57 -9.90
CA LEU A 63 -11.71 17.08 -8.56
C LEU A 63 -11.95 15.57 -8.46
N TYR A 64 -13.01 15.07 -9.09
CA TYR A 64 -13.36 13.66 -9.11
C TYR A 64 -12.36 12.83 -9.92
N ARG A 65 -11.88 13.34 -11.08
CA ARG A 65 -10.83 12.69 -11.86
C ARG A 65 -9.51 12.59 -11.08
N LEU A 66 -9.12 13.67 -10.40
CA LEU A 66 -7.91 13.69 -9.55
C LEU A 66 -8.03 12.73 -8.37
N TRP A 67 -9.17 12.74 -7.69
CA TRP A 67 -9.45 11.79 -6.61
C TRP A 67 -9.29 10.34 -7.07
N TYR A 68 -9.94 10.00 -8.19
CA TYR A 68 -9.92 8.63 -8.71
C TYR A 68 -8.53 8.22 -9.20
N LEU A 69 -7.86 9.08 -9.97
CA LEU A 69 -6.52 8.82 -10.48
C LEU A 69 -5.53 8.57 -9.33
N ILE A 70 -5.52 9.45 -8.35
CA ILE A 70 -4.53 9.42 -7.28
C ILE A 70 -4.89 8.36 -6.24
N GLY A 71 -6.15 8.30 -5.80
CA GLY A 71 -6.62 7.35 -4.80
C GLY A 71 -6.61 5.91 -5.31
N ALA A 72 -7.21 5.67 -6.49
CA ALA A 72 -7.37 4.33 -7.01
C ALA A 72 -6.10 3.74 -7.67
N PHE A 73 -5.23 4.56 -8.25
CA PHE A 73 -4.04 4.07 -8.96
C PHE A 73 -2.71 4.43 -8.27
N GLY A 74 -2.68 5.52 -7.49
CA GLY A 74 -1.43 6.04 -6.93
C GLY A 74 -1.10 5.53 -5.53
N VAL A 75 -1.95 5.74 -4.55
CA VAL A 75 -1.65 5.61 -3.12
C VAL A 75 -1.05 4.25 -2.76
N ALA A 76 -1.82 3.19 -2.91
CA ALA A 76 -1.40 1.84 -2.51
C ALA A 76 -0.19 1.36 -3.32
N ALA A 77 -0.17 1.63 -4.63
CA ALA A 77 0.87 1.20 -5.54
C ALA A 77 2.24 1.80 -5.18
N TYR A 78 2.31 3.10 -4.92
CA TYR A 78 3.58 3.75 -4.58
C TYR A 78 4.04 3.46 -3.15
N LEU A 79 3.13 3.35 -2.18
CA LEU A 79 3.48 2.89 -0.82
C LEU A 79 4.01 1.46 -0.85
N GLY A 80 3.37 0.57 -1.62
CA GLY A 80 3.83 -0.79 -1.84
C GLY A 80 5.20 -0.84 -2.53
N LEU A 81 5.42 -0.04 -3.58
CA LEU A 81 6.70 0.05 -4.28
C LEU A 81 7.82 0.51 -3.33
N GLY A 82 7.57 1.46 -2.43
CA GLY A 82 8.54 1.86 -1.41
C GLY A 82 8.98 0.68 -0.55
N THR A 83 8.04 -0.21 -0.19
CA THR A 83 8.36 -1.44 0.54
C THR A 83 9.19 -2.42 -0.31
N VAL A 84 8.92 -2.51 -1.61
CA VAL A 84 9.74 -3.31 -2.54
C VAL A 84 11.19 -2.81 -2.57
N PHE A 85 11.41 -1.49 -2.62
CA PHE A 85 12.75 -0.91 -2.52
C PHE A 85 13.42 -1.19 -1.18
N LEU A 86 12.68 -1.14 -0.07
CA LEU A 86 13.22 -1.47 1.26
C LEU A 86 13.71 -2.92 1.34
N LEU A 87 12.97 -3.85 0.72
CA LEU A 87 13.23 -5.29 0.75
C LEU A 87 13.98 -5.81 -0.48
N ASN A 88 14.54 -4.93 -1.31
CA ASN A 88 15.13 -5.20 -2.62
C ASN A 88 16.22 -6.31 -2.61
N ARG A 89 16.95 -6.49 -1.50
CA ARG A 89 18.01 -7.51 -1.40
C ARG A 89 17.51 -8.88 -0.94
N THR A 90 16.20 -9.02 -0.71
CA THR A 90 15.58 -10.25 -0.23
C THR A 90 14.90 -11.01 -1.38
N ARG A 91 14.26 -12.14 -1.06
CA ARG A 91 13.42 -12.88 -2.00
C ARG A 91 11.99 -12.33 -2.08
N PHE A 92 11.75 -11.13 -1.57
CA PHE A 92 10.43 -10.49 -1.54
C PHE A 92 9.87 -10.25 -2.94
N GLY A 93 10.71 -10.16 -3.97
CA GLY A 93 10.28 -10.05 -5.36
C GLY A 93 9.29 -11.13 -5.82
N TYR A 94 9.36 -12.35 -5.28
CA TYR A 94 8.36 -13.37 -5.57
C TYR A 94 6.98 -13.04 -4.97
N VAL A 95 6.96 -12.44 -3.77
CA VAL A 95 5.70 -11.97 -3.16
C VAL A 95 5.11 -10.86 -4.01
N VAL A 96 5.94 -9.92 -4.49
CA VAL A 96 5.49 -8.85 -5.40
C VAL A 96 4.93 -9.43 -6.69
N ALA A 97 5.60 -10.40 -7.31
CA ALA A 97 5.11 -11.07 -8.51
C ALA A 97 3.73 -11.72 -8.28
N VAL A 98 3.57 -12.46 -7.19
CA VAL A 98 2.28 -13.05 -6.80
C VAL A 98 1.22 -11.97 -6.54
N SER A 99 1.59 -10.86 -5.92
CA SER A 99 0.67 -9.75 -5.64
C SER A 99 0.17 -9.08 -6.93
N VAL A 100 1.06 -8.86 -7.91
CA VAL A 100 0.69 -8.31 -9.23
C VAL A 100 -0.22 -9.27 -9.98
N PHE A 101 0.10 -10.57 -9.99
CA PHE A 101 -0.75 -11.60 -10.61
C PHE A 101 -2.13 -11.64 -9.95
N ALA A 102 -2.18 -11.65 -8.60
CA ALA A 102 -3.44 -11.59 -7.86
C ALA A 102 -4.25 -10.34 -8.21
N GLY A 103 -3.61 -9.16 -8.32
CA GLY A 103 -4.27 -7.94 -8.79
C GLY A 103 -4.93 -8.11 -10.15
N GLY A 104 -4.27 -8.77 -11.11
CA GLY A 104 -4.87 -9.13 -12.40
C GLY A 104 -6.09 -10.05 -12.26
N LEU A 105 -6.04 -11.07 -11.39
CA LEU A 105 -7.18 -11.95 -11.13
C LEU A 105 -8.35 -11.19 -10.48
N PHE A 106 -8.07 -10.26 -9.58
CA PHE A 106 -9.10 -9.39 -8.99
C PHE A 106 -9.80 -8.51 -10.03
N SER A 107 -9.15 -8.18 -11.15
CA SER A 107 -9.82 -7.50 -12.28
C SER A 107 -10.93 -8.35 -12.89
N ILE A 108 -10.76 -9.67 -12.97
CA ILE A 108 -11.82 -10.59 -13.41
C ILE A 108 -13.00 -10.55 -12.44
N LEU A 109 -12.72 -10.67 -11.14
CA LEU A 109 -13.77 -10.61 -10.10
C LEU A 109 -14.51 -9.28 -10.13
N SER A 110 -13.78 -8.18 -10.35
CA SER A 110 -14.34 -6.84 -10.50
C SER A 110 -15.25 -6.74 -11.73
N ALA A 111 -14.82 -7.29 -12.88
CA ALA A 111 -15.62 -7.32 -14.10
C ALA A 111 -16.90 -8.15 -13.94
N VAL A 112 -16.81 -9.34 -13.31
CA VAL A 112 -17.99 -10.19 -13.03
C VAL A 112 -18.98 -9.49 -12.10
N ALA A 113 -18.50 -8.81 -11.05
CA ALA A 113 -19.39 -8.06 -10.16
C ALA A 113 -20.14 -6.97 -10.90
N ARG A 114 -19.44 -6.16 -11.72
CA ARG A 114 -20.08 -5.08 -12.51
C ARG A 114 -21.05 -5.59 -13.56
N ALA A 115 -20.75 -6.72 -14.20
CA ALA A 115 -21.67 -7.33 -15.16
C ALA A 115 -22.99 -7.74 -14.49
N ARG A 116 -22.97 -8.15 -13.21
CA ARG A 116 -24.18 -8.43 -12.43
C ARG A 116 -25.00 -7.18 -12.13
N ASP A 117 -24.31 -6.04 -11.97
CA ASP A 117 -24.91 -4.73 -11.73
C ASP A 117 -25.40 -4.06 -13.03
N GLY A 118 -25.29 -4.74 -14.19
CA GLY A 118 -25.69 -4.21 -15.49
C GLY A 118 -24.66 -3.32 -16.18
N GLU A 119 -23.43 -3.24 -15.65
CA GLU A 119 -22.33 -2.42 -16.18
C GLU A 119 -21.15 -3.29 -16.64
N PRO A 120 -21.27 -4.12 -17.69
CA PRO A 120 -20.20 -5.02 -18.09
C PRO A 120 -18.99 -4.24 -18.61
N ALA A 121 -17.79 -4.67 -18.22
CA ALA A 121 -16.55 -4.26 -18.91
C ALA A 121 -16.36 -5.10 -20.17
N SER A 122 -15.66 -4.55 -21.17
CA SER A 122 -15.34 -5.27 -22.39
C SER A 122 -14.41 -6.46 -22.09
N VAL A 123 -14.69 -7.61 -22.70
CA VAL A 123 -13.85 -8.81 -22.54
C VAL A 123 -12.40 -8.51 -22.97
N GLY A 124 -12.23 -7.73 -24.05
CA GLY A 124 -10.91 -7.31 -24.53
C GLY A 124 -10.09 -6.57 -23.47
N THR A 125 -10.70 -5.61 -22.77
CA THR A 125 -10.03 -4.87 -21.69
C THR A 125 -9.66 -5.80 -20.53
N VAL A 126 -10.57 -6.67 -20.08
CA VAL A 126 -10.29 -7.61 -18.98
C VAL A 126 -9.13 -8.55 -19.33
N VAL A 127 -9.15 -9.12 -20.55
CA VAL A 127 -8.07 -9.99 -21.03
C VAL A 127 -6.75 -9.23 -21.10
N ALA A 128 -6.75 -8.01 -21.63
CA ALA A 128 -5.53 -7.18 -21.72
C ALA A 128 -4.93 -6.87 -20.36
N VAL A 129 -5.75 -6.53 -19.36
CA VAL A 129 -5.31 -6.24 -17.99
C VAL A 129 -4.71 -7.49 -17.33
N VAL A 130 -5.39 -8.64 -17.44
CA VAL A 130 -4.91 -9.91 -16.87
C VAL A 130 -3.61 -10.35 -17.54
N ALA A 131 -3.52 -10.23 -18.88
CA ALA A 131 -2.32 -10.56 -19.62
C ALA A 131 -1.15 -9.64 -19.21
N ALA A 132 -1.37 -8.32 -19.13
CA ALA A 132 -0.36 -7.36 -18.73
C ALA A 132 0.12 -7.63 -17.29
N ALA A 133 -0.79 -7.88 -16.34
CA ALA A 133 -0.46 -8.23 -14.96
C ALA A 133 0.32 -9.55 -14.89
N THR A 134 -0.06 -10.55 -15.67
CA THR A 134 0.63 -11.84 -15.75
C THR A 134 2.06 -11.68 -16.30
N LEU A 135 2.22 -10.93 -17.39
CA LEU A 135 3.54 -10.65 -17.98
C LEU A 135 4.44 -9.89 -17.00
N ALA A 136 3.91 -8.88 -16.32
CA ALA A 136 4.65 -8.14 -15.29
C ALA A 136 5.05 -9.06 -14.12
N ALA A 137 4.15 -9.92 -13.66
CA ALA A 137 4.43 -10.90 -12.61
C ALA A 137 5.52 -11.89 -13.00
N VAL A 138 5.45 -12.44 -14.22
CA VAL A 138 6.49 -13.34 -14.75
C VAL A 138 7.83 -12.62 -14.86
N ALA A 139 7.85 -11.40 -15.40
CA ALA A 139 9.07 -10.60 -15.49
C ALA A 139 9.69 -10.35 -14.11
N LEU A 140 8.90 -9.97 -13.11
CA LEU A 140 9.37 -9.77 -11.73
C LEU A 140 9.89 -11.07 -11.10
N ALA A 141 9.24 -12.22 -11.35
CA ALA A 141 9.69 -13.51 -10.85
C ALA A 141 11.03 -13.92 -11.50
N VAL A 142 11.19 -13.72 -12.81
CA VAL A 142 12.42 -13.98 -13.55
C VAL A 142 13.55 -13.09 -13.04
N VAL A 143 13.30 -11.78 -12.94
CA VAL A 143 14.28 -10.81 -12.41
C VAL A 143 14.66 -11.15 -10.97
N THR A 144 13.72 -11.57 -10.13
CA THR A 144 14.00 -12.01 -8.76
C THR A 144 14.94 -13.23 -8.72
N ARG A 145 14.83 -14.12 -9.72
CA ARG A 145 15.70 -15.29 -9.85
C ARG A 145 17.10 -14.92 -10.34
N LEU A 146 17.19 -14.00 -11.31
CA LEU A 146 18.45 -13.61 -11.95
C LEU A 146 19.28 -12.66 -11.05
N ASP A 147 18.71 -11.52 -10.71
CA ASP A 147 19.32 -10.55 -9.79
C ASP A 147 18.24 -9.80 -8.98
N ARG A 148 18.20 -10.08 -7.68
CA ARG A 148 17.24 -9.46 -6.76
C ARG A 148 17.36 -7.94 -6.70
N ARG A 149 18.53 -7.37 -6.97
CA ARG A 149 18.75 -5.91 -6.93
C ARG A 149 17.98 -5.18 -8.01
N LEU A 150 17.62 -5.87 -9.09
CA LEU A 150 16.88 -5.30 -10.22
C LEU A 150 15.35 -5.34 -10.01
N VAL A 151 14.84 -6.05 -8.99
CA VAL A 151 13.40 -6.19 -8.75
C VAL A 151 12.72 -4.83 -8.53
N ALA A 152 13.25 -4.01 -7.62
CA ALA A 152 12.66 -2.72 -7.32
C ALA A 152 12.74 -1.71 -8.48
N PRO A 153 13.88 -1.54 -9.19
CA PRO A 153 13.91 -0.75 -10.41
C PRO A 153 12.95 -1.23 -11.49
N THR A 154 12.87 -2.56 -11.74
CA THR A 154 11.93 -3.13 -12.71
C THR A 154 10.49 -2.84 -12.33
N ALA A 155 10.11 -3.07 -11.05
CA ALA A 155 8.78 -2.75 -10.55
C ALA A 155 8.46 -1.25 -10.69
N ALA A 156 9.45 -0.37 -10.44
CA ALA A 156 9.29 1.07 -10.62
C ALA A 156 9.02 1.45 -12.07
N VAL A 157 9.78 0.91 -13.02
CA VAL A 157 9.58 1.17 -14.46
C VAL A 157 8.19 0.70 -14.90
N VAL A 158 7.78 -0.51 -14.51
CA VAL A 158 6.46 -1.06 -14.83
C VAL A 158 5.36 -0.19 -14.23
N LEU A 159 5.48 0.17 -12.96
CA LEU A 159 4.46 1.00 -12.29
C LEU A 159 4.37 2.39 -12.92
N VAL A 160 5.50 3.07 -13.17
CA VAL A 160 5.49 4.41 -13.78
C VAL A 160 4.88 4.37 -15.18
N ALA A 161 5.27 3.40 -16.01
CA ALA A 161 4.69 3.25 -17.36
C ALA A 161 3.17 3.00 -17.29
N ALA A 162 2.73 2.09 -16.41
CA ALA A 162 1.31 1.84 -16.21
C ALA A 162 0.58 3.07 -15.65
N SER A 163 1.19 3.82 -14.72
CA SER A 163 0.62 5.05 -14.16
C SER A 163 0.40 6.13 -15.22
N LEU A 164 1.31 6.27 -16.19
CA LEU A 164 1.15 7.22 -17.30
C LEU A 164 -0.03 6.84 -18.20
N VAL A 165 -0.20 5.54 -18.48
CA VAL A 165 -1.34 5.05 -19.29
C VAL A 165 -2.66 5.31 -18.57
N VAL A 166 -2.78 4.93 -17.30
CA VAL A 166 -4.04 5.14 -16.55
C VAL A 166 -4.30 6.61 -16.27
N ALA A 167 -3.27 7.44 -16.14
CA ALA A 167 -3.42 8.89 -16.02
C ALA A 167 -4.04 9.47 -17.28
N TRP A 168 -3.48 9.11 -18.45
CA TRP A 168 -4.04 9.54 -19.74
C TRP A 168 -5.49 9.08 -19.89
N LEU A 169 -5.79 7.80 -19.63
CA LEU A 169 -7.14 7.27 -19.70
C LEU A 169 -8.10 7.99 -18.74
N THR A 170 -7.72 8.14 -17.46
CA THR A 170 -8.58 8.79 -16.46
C THR A 170 -8.89 10.25 -16.81
N LEU A 171 -7.95 10.95 -17.45
CA LEU A 171 -8.13 12.35 -17.83
C LEU A 171 -8.92 12.53 -19.14
N THR A 172 -8.96 11.54 -20.02
CA THR A 172 -9.54 11.66 -21.36
C THR A 172 -10.83 10.88 -21.58
N VAL A 173 -11.05 9.79 -20.86
CA VAL A 173 -12.28 8.98 -20.97
C VAL A 173 -13.50 9.82 -20.57
N PRO A 174 -14.62 9.74 -21.32
CA PRO A 174 -15.86 10.39 -20.93
C PRO A 174 -16.33 9.93 -19.53
N VAL A 175 -16.89 10.84 -18.75
CA VAL A 175 -17.52 10.57 -17.46
C VAL A 175 -19.00 10.87 -17.56
N ASP A 176 -19.83 10.09 -16.90
CA ASP A 176 -21.27 10.31 -16.90
C ASP A 176 -21.62 11.64 -16.22
N ALA A 177 -22.64 12.33 -16.75
CA ALA A 177 -23.10 13.59 -16.17
C ALA A 177 -23.63 13.37 -14.73
N PRO A 178 -23.32 14.25 -13.80
CA PRO A 178 -22.69 15.56 -13.89
C PRO A 178 -21.16 15.60 -13.82
N GLY A 179 -20.45 14.50 -14.14
CA GLY A 179 -18.99 14.40 -14.10
C GLY A 179 -18.42 13.83 -12.81
N TYR A 180 -19.29 13.39 -11.90
CA TYR A 180 -18.94 12.70 -10.65
C TYR A 180 -20.10 11.84 -10.16
N TYR A 181 -19.82 10.89 -9.27
CA TYR A 181 -20.83 10.07 -8.64
C TYR A 181 -20.52 9.92 -7.14
N LEU A 182 -21.54 10.22 -6.33
CA LEU A 182 -21.53 10.00 -4.89
C LEU A 182 -22.55 8.94 -4.54
N ASP A 183 -22.25 8.10 -3.59
CA ASP A 183 -23.22 7.15 -3.05
C ASP A 183 -24.28 7.86 -2.19
N ALA A 184 -25.25 7.09 -1.67
CA ALA A 184 -26.36 7.63 -0.87
C ALA A 184 -25.89 8.38 0.40
N THR A 185 -24.64 8.29 0.77
CA THR A 185 -24.04 8.89 1.98
C THR A 185 -23.07 10.02 1.68
N GLY A 186 -22.94 10.38 0.39
CA GLY A 186 -22.09 11.47 -0.05
C GLY A 186 -20.61 11.07 -0.24
N VAL A 187 -20.29 9.78 -0.18
CA VAL A 187 -18.92 9.29 -0.44
C VAL A 187 -18.73 9.08 -1.94
N PRO A 188 -17.61 9.57 -2.53
CA PRO A 188 -17.34 9.36 -3.95
C PRO A 188 -17.07 7.88 -4.23
N THR A 189 -17.61 7.41 -5.35
CA THR A 189 -17.32 6.09 -5.88
C THR A 189 -16.90 6.19 -7.33
N GLY A 190 -16.25 5.18 -7.89
CA GLY A 190 -15.82 5.23 -9.30
C GLY A 190 -16.94 5.07 -10.33
N ALA A 191 -18.23 5.17 -9.95
CA ALA A 191 -19.35 4.80 -10.81
C ALA A 191 -19.57 5.72 -12.02
N ALA A 192 -19.13 6.97 -11.97
CA ALA A 192 -19.18 7.84 -13.13
C ALA A 192 -18.18 7.49 -14.24
N PHE A 193 -17.19 6.62 -13.96
CA PHE A 193 -16.27 6.14 -14.98
C PHE A 193 -16.76 4.85 -15.63
N PRO A 194 -16.47 4.65 -16.94
CA PRO A 194 -16.76 3.40 -17.63
C PRO A 194 -16.14 2.18 -16.91
N SER A 195 -16.82 1.04 -16.97
CA SER A 195 -16.35 -0.20 -16.36
C SER A 195 -14.98 -0.65 -16.87
N ASP A 196 -14.64 -0.34 -18.12
CA ASP A 196 -13.33 -0.62 -18.71
C ASP A 196 -12.18 0.11 -17.98
N LEU A 197 -12.37 1.35 -17.54
CA LEU A 197 -11.37 2.03 -16.70
C LEU A 197 -11.31 1.43 -15.30
N ARG A 198 -12.45 1.10 -14.75
CA ARG A 198 -12.59 0.62 -13.37
C ARG A 198 -11.93 -0.74 -13.15
N VAL A 199 -11.89 -1.63 -14.17
CA VAL A 199 -11.20 -2.93 -14.08
C VAL A 199 -9.68 -2.82 -14.14
N LEU A 200 -9.12 -1.64 -14.42
CA LEU A 200 -7.68 -1.36 -14.34
C LEU A 200 -7.20 -1.13 -12.89
N THR A 201 -8.10 -0.81 -11.94
CA THR A 201 -7.69 -0.44 -10.57
C THR A 201 -7.13 -1.58 -9.72
N PRO A 202 -7.63 -2.85 -9.78
CA PRO A 202 -7.15 -3.92 -8.93
C PRO A 202 -5.65 -4.20 -9.02
N PRO A 203 -4.99 -4.24 -10.20
CA PRO A 203 -3.54 -4.41 -10.27
C PRO A 203 -2.74 -3.38 -9.47
N PHE A 204 -3.21 -2.14 -9.38
CA PHE A 204 -2.55 -1.09 -8.60
C PHE A 204 -2.86 -1.20 -7.11
N ASN A 205 -4.16 -1.25 -6.76
CA ASN A 205 -4.59 -1.27 -5.37
C ASN A 205 -4.24 -2.58 -4.66
N ILE A 206 -4.58 -3.72 -5.25
CA ILE A 206 -4.38 -5.03 -4.61
C ILE A 206 -2.88 -5.36 -4.57
N ALA A 207 -2.16 -5.19 -5.68
CA ALA A 207 -0.73 -5.47 -5.67
C ALA A 207 0.03 -4.51 -4.75
N GLY A 208 -0.32 -3.23 -4.74
CA GLY A 208 0.28 -2.23 -3.86
C GLY A 208 0.01 -2.51 -2.38
N ALA A 209 -1.25 -2.75 -2.01
CA ALA A 209 -1.64 -3.08 -0.65
C ALA A 209 -1.00 -4.39 -0.17
N PHE A 210 -0.97 -5.43 -1.01
CA PHE A 210 -0.31 -6.69 -0.69
C PHE A 210 1.19 -6.52 -0.54
N ALA A 211 1.86 -5.76 -1.41
CA ALA A 211 3.27 -5.47 -1.27
C ALA A 211 3.57 -4.70 0.04
N LEU A 212 2.74 -3.73 0.42
CA LEU A 212 2.89 -2.99 1.66
C LEU A 212 2.67 -3.90 2.89
N VAL A 213 1.53 -4.58 2.96
CA VAL A 213 1.13 -5.39 4.12
C VAL A 213 2.02 -6.62 4.28
N PHE A 214 2.18 -7.42 3.22
CA PHE A 214 3.01 -8.62 3.30
C PHE A 214 4.50 -8.28 3.44
N GLY A 215 4.96 -7.15 2.88
CA GLY A 215 6.31 -6.67 3.10
C GLY A 215 6.56 -6.27 4.55
N ALA A 216 5.61 -5.60 5.17
CA ALA A 216 5.67 -5.24 6.59
C ALA A 216 5.66 -6.47 7.49
N VAL A 217 4.75 -7.44 7.23
CA VAL A 217 4.69 -8.73 7.94
C VAL A 217 5.99 -9.54 7.74
N TYR A 218 6.49 -9.59 6.52
CA TYR A 218 7.76 -10.26 6.21
C TYR A 218 8.94 -9.61 6.95
N SER A 219 8.98 -8.29 7.00
CA SER A 219 9.97 -7.55 7.77
C SER A 219 9.85 -7.84 9.27
N ALA A 220 8.64 -7.83 9.83
CA ALA A 220 8.40 -8.23 11.22
C ALA A 220 8.97 -9.63 11.50
N TYR A 221 8.66 -10.59 10.63
CA TYR A 221 9.14 -11.97 10.76
C TYR A 221 10.67 -12.08 10.73
N ILE A 222 11.36 -11.27 9.91
CA ILE A 222 12.82 -11.28 9.84
C ILE A 222 13.46 -10.86 11.16
N PHE A 223 12.90 -9.83 11.83
CA PHE A 223 13.50 -9.20 13.00
C PHE A 223 12.95 -9.69 14.35
N MET A 224 11.88 -10.53 14.35
CA MET A 224 11.34 -11.09 15.57
C MET A 224 12.15 -12.30 16.06
N PRO A 225 12.16 -12.59 17.40
CA PRO A 225 12.66 -13.86 17.92
C PRO A 225 11.89 -15.04 17.32
N LYS A 226 12.61 -16.08 16.84
CA LYS A 226 12.01 -17.14 16.03
C LYS A 226 11.81 -18.43 16.79
N SER A 227 10.60 -18.97 16.73
CA SER A 227 10.28 -20.37 17.04
C SER A 227 10.13 -21.14 15.74
N ARG A 228 10.99 -22.14 15.50
CA ARG A 228 10.97 -22.95 14.27
C ARG A 228 10.33 -24.30 14.58
N VAL A 229 8.99 -24.33 14.61
CA VAL A 229 8.23 -25.55 14.86
C VAL A 229 8.00 -26.39 13.60
N MET A 230 8.06 -25.77 12.42
CA MET A 230 7.87 -26.46 11.15
C MET A 230 9.07 -26.28 10.23
N ARG A 231 9.61 -27.40 9.71
CA ARG A 231 10.67 -27.44 8.69
C ARG A 231 10.19 -28.30 7.51
N VAL A 232 10.39 -27.81 6.29
CA VAL A 232 10.02 -28.53 5.07
C VAL A 232 11.30 -29.10 4.45
N THR A 233 11.38 -30.41 4.38
CA THR A 233 12.56 -31.16 3.90
C THR A 233 12.31 -31.86 2.54
N THR A 234 11.11 -31.72 1.97
CA THR A 234 10.78 -32.36 0.69
C THR A 234 11.61 -31.84 -0.48
N ARG A 235 11.99 -32.74 -1.40
CA ARG A 235 12.68 -32.44 -2.66
C ARG A 235 11.72 -32.08 -3.80
N GLU A 236 10.44 -32.41 -3.65
CA GLU A 236 9.40 -32.11 -4.65
C GLU A 236 9.21 -30.59 -4.81
N PRO A 237 9.41 -29.99 -6.01
CA PRO A 237 9.48 -28.54 -6.17
C PRO A 237 8.17 -27.83 -5.81
N LEU A 238 7.02 -28.33 -6.27
CA LEU A 238 5.73 -27.72 -6.01
C LEU A 238 5.29 -27.89 -4.55
N VAL A 239 5.42 -29.11 -4.00
CA VAL A 239 5.14 -29.40 -2.58
C VAL A 239 6.11 -28.63 -1.69
N GLY A 240 7.37 -28.49 -2.10
CA GLY A 240 8.38 -27.74 -1.38
C GLY A 240 8.12 -26.24 -1.35
N ILE A 241 7.55 -25.64 -2.40
CA ILE A 241 7.17 -24.23 -2.42
C ILE A 241 5.96 -23.99 -1.51
N GLY A 242 4.88 -24.77 -1.69
CA GLY A 242 3.69 -24.68 -0.85
C GLY A 242 3.98 -24.95 0.62
N GLY A 243 4.71 -26.02 0.91
CA GLY A 243 5.11 -26.37 2.28
C GLY A 243 5.98 -25.29 2.95
N ARG A 244 6.88 -24.64 2.20
CA ARG A 244 7.69 -23.52 2.72
C ARG A 244 6.83 -22.29 3.03
N ALA A 245 5.85 -21.99 2.20
CA ALA A 245 4.90 -20.90 2.47
C ALA A 245 4.10 -21.18 3.76
N VAL A 246 3.56 -22.39 3.90
CA VAL A 246 2.88 -22.82 5.12
C VAL A 246 3.82 -22.79 6.32
N ALA A 247 5.05 -23.28 6.20
CA ALA A 247 6.02 -23.26 7.28
C ALA A 247 6.37 -21.84 7.74
N VAL A 248 6.44 -20.87 6.83
CA VAL A 248 6.64 -19.45 7.18
C VAL A 248 5.49 -18.94 8.03
N VAL A 249 4.24 -19.19 7.63
CA VAL A 249 3.05 -18.77 8.38
C VAL A 249 2.99 -19.45 9.76
N VAL A 250 3.18 -20.77 9.82
CA VAL A 250 3.18 -21.55 11.07
C VAL A 250 4.28 -21.06 12.02
N ASN A 251 5.51 -20.87 11.51
CA ASN A 251 6.63 -20.39 12.31
C ASN A 251 6.44 -18.92 12.73
N PHE A 252 5.80 -18.09 11.91
CA PHE A 252 5.43 -16.73 12.29
C PHE A 252 4.49 -16.73 13.48
N VAL A 253 3.39 -17.48 13.40
CA VAL A 253 2.40 -17.59 14.51
C VAL A 253 3.06 -18.16 15.76
N ALA A 254 3.83 -19.24 15.64
CA ALA A 254 4.56 -19.85 16.75
C ALA A 254 5.61 -18.93 17.40
N SER A 255 6.07 -17.90 16.68
CA SER A 255 7.03 -16.91 17.20
C SER A 255 6.38 -15.77 17.98
N LEU A 256 5.06 -15.56 17.84
CA LEU A 256 4.35 -14.46 18.50
C LEU A 256 4.50 -14.45 20.04
N PRO A 257 4.40 -15.60 20.76
CA PRO A 257 4.62 -15.61 22.21
C PRO A 257 6.03 -15.18 22.62
N LEU A 258 7.06 -15.53 21.83
CA LEU A 258 8.43 -15.11 22.09
C LEU A 258 8.61 -13.61 21.83
N ALA A 259 8.03 -13.12 20.76
CA ALA A 259 8.02 -11.69 20.45
C ALA A 259 7.31 -10.87 21.55
N TRP A 260 6.20 -11.40 22.06
CA TRP A 260 5.47 -10.77 23.17
C TRP A 260 6.30 -10.70 24.45
N ARG A 261 7.00 -11.81 24.82
CA ARG A 261 7.92 -11.82 25.96
C ARG A 261 9.07 -10.82 25.77
N ALA A 262 9.66 -10.77 24.57
CA ALA A 262 10.72 -9.83 24.24
C ALA A 262 10.24 -8.37 24.29
N LEU A 263 8.99 -8.11 23.89
CA LEU A 263 8.37 -6.79 24.00
C LEU A 263 8.24 -6.35 25.44
N ARG A 264 7.70 -7.23 26.31
CA ARG A 264 7.57 -6.95 27.75
C ARG A 264 8.91 -6.80 28.45
N GLY A 265 9.94 -7.52 28.00
CA GLY A 265 11.30 -7.42 28.52
C GLY A 265 12.13 -6.28 27.94
N GLY A 266 11.58 -5.44 27.05
CA GLY A 266 12.29 -4.33 26.40
C GLY A 266 13.40 -4.77 25.43
N THR A 267 13.48 -6.05 25.04
CA THR A 267 14.52 -6.63 24.18
C THR A 267 14.07 -6.83 22.73
N LEU A 268 12.81 -6.51 22.40
CA LEU A 268 12.29 -6.66 21.05
C LEU A 268 12.88 -5.59 20.14
N ASN A 269 13.34 -6.01 18.95
CA ASN A 269 13.82 -5.09 17.93
C ASN A 269 12.69 -4.10 17.54
N SER A 270 12.98 -2.80 17.53
CA SER A 270 12.02 -1.72 17.23
C SER A 270 11.36 -1.83 15.86
N ARG A 271 11.98 -2.54 14.91
CA ARG A 271 11.39 -2.82 13.59
C ARG A 271 10.15 -3.71 13.68
N VAL A 272 10.04 -4.59 14.66
CA VAL A 272 8.89 -5.50 14.78
C VAL A 272 7.60 -4.73 15.06
N PRO A 273 7.47 -3.95 16.16
CA PRO A 273 6.27 -3.16 16.40
C PRO A 273 6.04 -2.12 15.28
N ALA A 274 7.11 -1.52 14.73
CA ALA A 274 7.00 -0.56 13.63
C ALA A 274 6.34 -1.19 12.41
N THR A 275 6.80 -2.35 11.97
CA THR A 275 6.25 -3.01 10.78
C THR A 275 4.87 -3.61 11.02
N ILE A 276 4.53 -4.02 12.23
CA ILE A 276 3.16 -4.41 12.59
C ILE A 276 2.20 -3.22 12.43
N LEU A 277 2.57 -2.04 12.92
CA LEU A 277 1.77 -0.82 12.74
C LEU A 277 1.62 -0.46 11.26
N ILE A 278 2.69 -0.55 10.47
CA ILE A 278 2.63 -0.32 9.02
C ILE A 278 1.69 -1.33 8.33
N ALA A 279 1.75 -2.61 8.72
CA ALA A 279 0.86 -3.64 8.19
C ALA A 279 -0.61 -3.34 8.51
N LEU A 280 -0.92 -2.95 9.75
CA LEU A 280 -2.25 -2.53 10.16
C LEU A 280 -2.71 -1.30 9.37
N GLY A 281 -1.83 -0.30 9.21
CA GLY A 281 -2.13 0.90 8.44
C GLY A 281 -2.39 0.64 6.95
N GLY A 282 -1.75 -0.36 6.35
CA GLY A 282 -2.06 -0.80 4.99
C GLY A 282 -3.32 -1.67 4.89
N PHE A 283 -3.65 -2.42 5.94
CA PHE A 283 -4.79 -3.34 5.96
C PHE A 283 -6.13 -2.62 6.25
N VAL A 284 -6.14 -1.69 7.22
CA VAL A 284 -7.35 -1.02 7.70
C VAL A 284 -8.13 -0.32 6.59
N PRO A 285 -7.52 0.52 5.70
CA PRO A 285 -8.26 1.16 4.62
C PRO A 285 -8.90 0.16 3.65
N GLY A 286 -8.20 -0.94 3.35
CA GLY A 286 -8.74 -2.01 2.51
C GLY A 286 -9.97 -2.68 3.11
N TRP A 287 -9.95 -2.91 4.42
CA TRP A 287 -11.08 -3.50 5.16
C TRP A 287 -12.27 -2.55 5.21
N THR A 288 -12.04 -1.28 5.56
CA THR A 288 -13.11 -0.27 5.68
C THR A 288 -13.72 0.10 4.34
N SER A 289 -12.95 0.08 3.24
CA SER A 289 -13.49 0.16 1.87
C SER A 289 -14.45 -0.99 1.55
N GLY A 290 -14.22 -2.17 2.14
CA GLY A 290 -15.17 -3.29 2.08
C GLY A 290 -16.46 -2.98 2.84
N LEU A 291 -16.38 -2.40 4.05
CA LEU A 291 -17.54 -2.05 4.88
C LEU A 291 -18.42 -0.98 4.22
N ASN A 292 -17.84 -0.06 3.44
CA ASN A 292 -18.58 0.92 2.67
C ASN A 292 -19.62 0.28 1.74
N ARG A 293 -19.30 -0.89 1.17
CA ARG A 293 -20.25 -1.65 0.33
C ARG A 293 -21.46 -2.19 1.10
N PHE A 294 -21.39 -2.24 2.43
CA PHE A 294 -22.51 -2.61 3.32
C PHE A 294 -23.21 -1.37 3.93
N GLY A 295 -22.98 -0.18 3.38
CA GLY A 295 -23.63 1.06 3.82
C GLY A 295 -23.02 1.68 5.09
N ILE A 296 -21.87 1.20 5.58
CA ILE A 296 -21.17 1.75 6.74
C ILE A 296 -20.10 2.74 6.26
N THR A 297 -20.51 3.92 5.85
CA THR A 297 -19.72 4.84 5.04
C THR A 297 -18.75 5.71 5.86
N TRP A 298 -19.13 6.11 7.07
CA TRP A 298 -18.21 6.80 7.98
C TRP A 298 -16.96 5.96 8.28
N ALA A 299 -17.07 4.62 8.18
CA ALA A 299 -15.95 3.71 8.37
C ALA A 299 -14.89 3.87 7.28
N PHE A 300 -15.24 4.32 6.07
CA PHE A 300 -14.30 4.55 4.98
C PHE A 300 -13.29 5.63 5.36
N TYR A 301 -13.76 6.84 5.66
CA TYR A 301 -12.88 7.96 6.01
C TYR A 301 -12.13 7.75 7.34
N LEU A 302 -12.79 7.11 8.31
CA LEU A 302 -12.11 6.73 9.54
C LEU A 302 -10.99 5.71 9.26
N GLY A 303 -11.24 4.74 8.38
CA GLY A 303 -10.23 3.77 7.96
C GLY A 303 -9.03 4.41 7.27
N GLU A 304 -9.25 5.40 6.45
CA GLU A 304 -8.18 6.18 5.84
C GLU A 304 -7.35 6.93 6.89
N LEU A 305 -8.00 7.65 7.80
CA LEU A 305 -7.30 8.34 8.88
C LEU A 305 -6.49 7.37 9.76
N LEU A 306 -7.09 6.26 10.17
CA LEU A 306 -6.39 5.24 10.95
C LEU A 306 -5.27 4.59 10.14
N GLY A 307 -5.46 4.41 8.84
CA GLY A 307 -4.45 3.87 7.92
C GLY A 307 -3.18 4.71 7.94
N VAL A 308 -3.28 5.98 7.62
CA VAL A 308 -2.12 6.88 7.63
C VAL A 308 -1.54 7.07 9.03
N LEU A 309 -2.39 7.13 10.07
CA LEU A 309 -1.94 7.25 11.45
C LEU A 309 -1.11 6.05 11.88
N PHE A 310 -1.55 4.83 11.61
CA PHE A 310 -0.80 3.61 11.96
C PHE A 310 0.51 3.52 11.19
N ILE A 311 0.53 3.86 9.88
CA ILE A 311 1.77 3.90 9.12
C ILE A 311 2.71 4.94 9.73
N PHE A 312 2.23 6.13 10.05
CA PHE A 312 3.02 7.20 10.67
C PHE A 312 3.60 6.80 12.02
N LEU A 313 2.76 6.23 12.91
CA LEU A 313 3.22 5.71 14.20
C LEU A 313 4.26 4.60 14.02
N GLY A 314 4.06 3.70 13.06
CA GLY A 314 5.03 2.66 12.72
C GLY A 314 6.40 3.24 12.32
N PHE A 315 6.39 4.30 11.53
CA PHE A 315 7.63 5.00 11.19
C PHE A 315 8.27 5.68 12.41
N LEU A 316 7.48 6.33 13.26
CA LEU A 316 7.99 6.98 14.47
C LEU A 316 8.59 5.98 15.47
N VAL A 317 8.02 4.79 15.60
CA VAL A 317 8.55 3.72 16.48
C VAL A 317 9.86 3.16 15.97
N SER A 318 10.11 3.18 14.66
CA SER A 318 11.35 2.66 14.08
C SER A 318 12.53 3.60 14.33
N ILE A 319 13.39 3.26 15.31
CA ILE A 319 14.61 4.00 15.62
C ILE A 319 15.58 4.07 14.41
N GLU A 320 15.53 3.09 13.53
CA GLU A 320 16.41 3.06 12.35
C GLU A 320 15.93 4.01 11.23
N VAL A 321 14.64 4.25 11.15
CA VAL A 321 14.08 5.20 10.20
C VAL A 321 14.15 6.62 10.77
N PHE A 322 13.79 6.80 12.04
CA PHE A 322 13.80 8.09 12.74
C PHE A 322 14.75 8.07 13.94
N SER A 323 16.05 8.08 13.69
CA SER A 323 17.05 8.27 14.76
C SER A 323 16.95 9.65 15.41
N ASP A 324 16.65 10.68 14.60
CA ASP A 324 16.42 12.05 15.06
C ASP A 324 15.12 12.57 14.43
N VAL A 325 14.16 12.97 15.24
CA VAL A 325 12.97 13.68 14.77
C VAL A 325 13.34 15.17 14.70
N ARG A 326 13.28 15.73 13.51
CA ARG A 326 13.62 17.13 13.25
C ARG A 326 12.41 17.86 12.65
N LEU A 327 12.40 19.17 12.82
CA LEU A 327 11.48 20.00 12.05
C LEU A 327 11.89 19.90 10.56
N PRO A 328 10.97 19.49 9.65
CA PRO A 328 11.30 19.26 8.24
C PRO A 328 11.99 20.47 7.61
N PHE A 329 12.99 20.19 6.77
CA PHE A 329 13.74 21.19 6.02
C PHE A 329 14.50 22.21 6.87
N THR A 330 14.65 21.96 8.18
CA THR A 330 15.41 22.80 9.10
C THR A 330 16.57 22.05 9.76
N ARG A 331 17.42 22.78 10.51
CA ARG A 331 18.47 22.18 11.34
C ARG A 331 18.01 21.87 12.78
N VAL A 332 16.76 22.20 13.12
CA VAL A 332 16.23 22.06 14.48
C VAL A 332 15.91 20.59 14.76
N VAL A 333 16.55 20.01 15.75
CA VAL A 333 16.30 18.65 16.24
C VAL A 333 15.29 18.73 17.38
N LEU A 334 14.11 18.13 17.19
CA LEU A 334 13.05 18.09 18.20
C LEU A 334 13.29 16.97 19.23
N VAL A 335 13.69 15.80 18.75
CA VAL A 335 13.99 14.64 19.60
C VAL A 335 15.23 13.95 19.04
N ARG A 336 16.25 13.78 19.90
CA ARG A 336 17.45 12.99 19.61
C ARG A 336 17.33 11.67 20.37
N ARG A 337 17.33 10.56 19.67
CA ARG A 337 17.35 9.24 20.29
C ARG A 337 18.79 8.76 20.33
N ASP A 338 19.32 8.55 21.54
CA ASP A 338 20.69 8.06 21.72
C ASP A 338 20.86 6.66 21.15
N ARG A 339 21.97 6.45 20.44
CA ARG A 339 22.34 5.15 19.86
C ARG A 339 22.63 4.07 20.91
N ALA A 340 22.65 4.42 22.20
CA ALA A 340 22.94 3.50 23.32
C ALA A 340 21.86 2.45 23.55
N GLU A 341 20.64 2.64 23.03
CA GLU A 341 19.57 1.61 23.08
C GLU A 341 19.66 0.54 21.97
N ARG A 342 20.78 0.42 21.29
CA ARG A 342 20.99 -0.69 20.36
C ARG A 342 21.20 -1.95 21.16
N VAL A 343 20.19 -2.82 21.17
CA VAL A 343 20.32 -4.21 21.64
C VAL A 343 21.56 -4.82 21.01
N PRO A 344 22.46 -5.45 21.79
CA PRO A 344 23.63 -6.14 21.25
C PRO A 344 23.23 -7.18 20.22
N ARG A 345 24.04 -7.33 19.19
CA ARG A 345 23.85 -8.25 18.06
C ARG A 345 23.76 -9.70 18.46
#